data_db50242525c5a3035b1dde2e109c0888
#
_entry.id   db50242525c5a3035b1dde2e109c0888
#
_cell.length_a   1.000
_cell.length_b   1.000
_cell.length_c   1.000
_cell.angle_alpha   90.00
_cell.angle_beta   90.00
_cell.angle_gamma   90.00
#
_symmetry.space_group_name_H-M   'P 1'
#
loop_
_entity.id
_entity.type
_entity.pdbx_description
1 polymer ?
#
loop_
_entity_poly.entity_id
_entity_poly.type
_entity_poly.pdbx_seq_one_letter_code
_entity_poly.pdbx_strand_id
1 'polypeptide(L)'
;WVAFAAVGRAVSPRRRAFAIGIVGAATSFGQFIMVPIGQAFLDAYGWQTAFLLLGAIALIMVLMAPMLRGRPETATTMTQSFREAMHEAARHRGFLLLNTGFFVCGFHVLFIGTHLPASIVDRGLSADVGAWALATVGLFNVIGSFVAGILGDRFSKKRILCLLYLGRAISIAGFVMLPATPENAILFGATMGLLWLSTVPVTSALVAQIFGPQYMATLFGVVFFSHQIGAFLGSWAGGRLFDLTGSYDTAWWISVALGVFAAIIHYPIDERPLERPAPA
;
A
#
# COMPACT_ATOMS: atom_id res chain seq x y z
N TRP A 1 -0.93 -1.68 -11.99
CA TRP A 1 0.41 -1.70 -12.60
C TRP A 1 0.34 -1.48 -14.11
N VAL A 2 -0.57 -2.13 -14.85
CA VAL A 2 -0.69 -1.96 -16.31
C VAL A 2 -0.89 -0.49 -16.69
N ALA A 3 -1.75 0.25 -15.99
CA ALA A 3 -1.99 1.68 -16.21
C ALA A 3 -0.72 2.52 -15.95
N PHE A 4 0.03 2.23 -14.88
CA PHE A 4 1.31 2.89 -14.60
C PHE A 4 2.33 2.70 -15.73
N ALA A 5 2.47 1.45 -16.20
CA ALA A 5 3.37 1.13 -17.30
C ALA A 5 2.93 1.78 -18.62
N ALA A 6 1.63 1.78 -18.92
CA ALA A 6 1.08 2.38 -20.14
C ALA A 6 1.29 3.91 -20.15
N VAL A 7 0.95 4.58 -19.05
CA VAL A 7 1.12 6.03 -18.92
C VAL A 7 2.59 6.41 -18.90
N GLY A 8 3.45 5.65 -18.21
CA GLY A 8 4.90 5.89 -18.20
C GLY A 8 5.55 5.83 -19.58
N ARG A 9 5.00 5.01 -20.50
CA ARG A 9 5.43 4.94 -21.90
C ARG A 9 4.84 6.03 -22.79
N ALA A 10 3.62 6.48 -22.47
CA ALA A 10 2.89 7.45 -23.32
C ALA A 10 3.36 8.90 -23.15
N VAL A 11 4.10 9.22 -22.08
CA VAL A 11 4.51 10.59 -21.75
C VAL A 11 6.02 10.78 -21.84
N SER A 12 6.44 12.04 -22.14
CA SER A 12 7.87 12.38 -22.19
C SER A 12 8.55 12.17 -20.81
N PRO A 13 9.87 11.90 -20.77
CA PRO A 13 10.62 11.68 -19.53
C PRO A 13 10.42 12.78 -18.49
N ARG A 14 10.31 14.06 -18.93
CA ARG A 14 10.10 15.21 -18.04
C ARG A 14 8.75 15.20 -17.30
N ARG A 15 7.71 14.56 -17.88
CA ARG A 15 6.37 14.52 -17.32
C ARG A 15 6.00 13.13 -16.74
N ARG A 16 6.91 12.16 -16.84
CA ARG A 16 6.64 10.77 -16.47
C ARG A 16 6.29 10.63 -14.99
N ALA A 17 7.06 11.24 -14.10
CA ALA A 17 6.80 11.21 -12.66
C ALA A 17 5.44 11.83 -12.30
N PHE A 18 5.10 12.97 -12.89
CA PHE A 18 3.82 13.65 -12.70
C PHE A 18 2.65 12.78 -13.19
N ALA A 19 2.76 12.19 -14.38
CA ALA A 19 1.71 11.34 -14.95
C ALA A 19 1.51 10.06 -14.12
N ILE A 20 2.58 9.43 -13.63
CA ILE A 20 2.52 8.30 -12.71
C ILE A 20 1.86 8.72 -11.39
N GLY A 21 2.17 9.90 -10.87
CA GLY A 21 1.52 10.47 -9.69
C GLY A 21 0.00 10.62 -9.86
N ILE A 22 -0.46 11.09 -11.03
CA ILE A 22 -1.90 11.19 -11.36
C ILE A 22 -2.56 9.81 -11.32
N VAL A 23 -1.94 8.77 -11.88
CA VAL A 23 -2.49 7.40 -11.87
C VAL A 23 -2.60 6.88 -10.44
N GLY A 24 -1.59 7.14 -9.60
CA GLY A 24 -1.62 6.79 -8.18
C GLY A 24 -2.73 7.52 -7.43
N ALA A 25 -2.85 8.84 -7.67
CA ALA A 25 -3.92 9.66 -7.09
C ALA A 25 -5.32 9.18 -7.52
N ALA A 26 -5.51 8.84 -8.80
CA ALA A 26 -6.77 8.32 -9.32
C ALA A 26 -7.17 7.00 -8.64
N THR A 27 -6.22 6.11 -8.34
CA THR A 27 -6.50 4.87 -7.61
C THR A 27 -7.06 5.14 -6.22
N SER A 28 -6.44 6.07 -5.49
CA SER A 28 -6.87 6.46 -4.13
C SER A 28 -8.19 7.23 -4.14
N PHE A 29 -8.39 8.07 -5.14
CA PHE A 29 -9.66 8.78 -5.34
C PHE A 29 -10.79 7.82 -5.69
N GLY A 30 -10.48 6.74 -6.43
CA GLY A 30 -11.41 5.64 -6.67
C GLY A 30 -11.88 5.00 -5.37
N GLN A 31 -11.00 4.73 -4.42
CA GLN A 31 -11.37 4.22 -3.10
C GLN A 31 -12.29 5.18 -2.35
N PHE A 32 -11.97 6.47 -2.34
CA PHE A 32 -12.78 7.51 -1.69
C PHE A 32 -14.23 7.55 -2.21
N ILE A 33 -14.42 7.40 -3.53
CA ILE A 33 -15.75 7.43 -4.16
C ILE A 33 -16.46 6.08 -4.03
N MET A 34 -15.77 4.97 -4.31
CA MET A 34 -16.42 3.67 -4.47
C MET A 34 -16.84 3.04 -3.15
N VAL A 35 -16.19 3.37 -2.03
CA VAL A 35 -16.57 2.81 -0.72
C VAL A 35 -17.93 3.33 -0.26
N PRO A 36 -18.23 4.64 -0.23
CA PRO A 36 -19.57 5.13 0.09
C PRO A 36 -20.65 4.68 -0.91
N ILE A 37 -20.34 4.62 -2.21
CA ILE A 37 -21.26 4.10 -3.21
C ILE A 37 -21.59 2.63 -2.95
N GLY A 38 -20.57 1.83 -2.63
CA GLY A 38 -20.76 0.43 -2.28
C GLY A 38 -21.65 0.25 -1.06
N GLN A 39 -21.45 1.08 -0.01
CA GLN A 39 -22.30 1.08 1.18
C GLN A 39 -23.76 1.46 0.82
N ALA A 40 -23.96 2.52 0.03
CA ALA A 40 -25.29 2.93 -0.40
C ALA A 40 -26.02 1.84 -1.20
N PHE A 41 -25.30 1.09 -2.04
CA PHE A 41 -25.88 -0.06 -2.75
C PHE A 41 -26.24 -1.21 -1.81
N LEU A 42 -25.41 -1.47 -0.77
CA LEU A 42 -25.70 -2.48 0.24
C LEU A 42 -26.97 -2.14 1.02
N ASP A 43 -27.10 -0.88 1.43
CA ASP A 43 -28.25 -0.42 2.21
C ASP A 43 -29.56 -0.40 1.39
N ALA A 44 -29.49 0.01 0.11
CA ALA A 44 -30.67 0.14 -0.75
C ALA A 44 -31.14 -1.19 -1.36
N TYR A 45 -30.21 -2.10 -1.71
CA TYR A 45 -30.50 -3.26 -2.56
C TYR A 45 -30.02 -4.59 -1.99
N GLY A 46 -29.34 -4.58 -0.83
CA GLY A 46 -28.71 -5.75 -0.25
C GLY A 46 -27.44 -6.21 -1.00
N TRP A 47 -26.72 -7.14 -0.40
CA TRP A 47 -25.36 -7.51 -0.83
C TRP A 47 -25.30 -8.11 -2.25
N GLN A 48 -26.26 -8.92 -2.65
CA GLN A 48 -26.26 -9.59 -3.96
C GLN A 48 -26.33 -8.57 -5.11
N THR A 49 -27.28 -7.64 -5.03
CA THR A 49 -27.46 -6.59 -6.04
C THR A 49 -26.30 -5.58 -6.00
N ALA A 50 -25.79 -5.25 -4.81
CA ALA A 50 -24.61 -4.40 -4.67
C ALA A 50 -23.39 -5.00 -5.41
N PHE A 51 -23.13 -6.30 -5.28
CA PHE A 51 -22.05 -6.97 -6.03
C PHE A 51 -22.26 -6.92 -7.55
N LEU A 52 -23.49 -7.10 -8.02
CA LEU A 52 -23.80 -7.01 -9.46
C LEU A 52 -23.57 -5.59 -10.00
N LEU A 53 -23.99 -4.56 -9.26
CA LEU A 53 -23.79 -3.17 -9.64
C LEU A 53 -22.32 -2.78 -9.65
N LEU A 54 -21.56 -3.15 -8.62
CA LEU A 54 -20.12 -2.92 -8.57
C LEU A 54 -19.39 -3.70 -9.67
N GLY A 55 -19.82 -4.93 -9.97
CA GLY A 55 -19.33 -5.73 -11.09
C GLY A 55 -19.58 -5.06 -12.44
N ALA A 56 -20.78 -4.48 -12.65
CA ALA A 56 -21.12 -3.73 -13.86
C ALA A 56 -20.22 -2.48 -14.02
N ILE A 57 -19.95 -1.76 -12.93
CA ILE A 57 -18.98 -0.64 -12.94
C ILE A 57 -17.59 -1.14 -13.31
N ALA A 58 -17.16 -2.27 -12.78
CA ALA A 58 -15.86 -2.86 -13.08
C ALA A 58 -15.73 -3.27 -14.57
N LEU A 59 -16.81 -3.63 -15.25
CA LEU A 59 -16.80 -3.95 -16.69
C LEU A 59 -16.40 -2.75 -17.56
N ILE A 60 -16.56 -1.51 -17.08
CA ILE A 60 -16.07 -0.30 -17.77
C ILE A 60 -14.57 -0.41 -18.03
N MET A 61 -13.81 -1.04 -17.14
CA MET A 61 -12.37 -1.26 -17.32
C MET A 61 -12.07 -2.11 -18.56
N VAL A 62 -12.92 -3.07 -18.90
CA VAL A 62 -12.75 -3.91 -20.10
C VAL A 62 -12.89 -3.05 -21.36
N LEU A 63 -13.83 -2.12 -21.36
CA LEU A 63 -14.02 -1.18 -22.48
C LEU A 63 -12.84 -0.21 -22.62
N MET A 64 -12.20 0.15 -21.52
CA MET A 64 -11.03 1.04 -21.52
C MET A 64 -9.69 0.31 -21.78
N ALA A 65 -9.65 -1.01 -21.66
CA ALA A 65 -8.43 -1.79 -21.84
C ALA A 65 -7.72 -1.58 -23.20
N PRO A 66 -8.42 -1.42 -24.36
CA PRO A 66 -7.77 -1.13 -25.63
C PRO A 66 -6.98 0.19 -25.63
N MET A 67 -7.38 1.18 -24.82
CA MET A 67 -6.67 2.47 -24.73
C MET A 67 -5.29 2.34 -24.08
N LEU A 68 -5.06 1.26 -23.33
CA LEU A 68 -3.77 0.98 -22.67
C LEU A 68 -2.79 0.20 -23.55
N ARG A 69 -3.16 -0.10 -24.82
CA ARG A 69 -2.26 -0.76 -25.78
C ARG A 69 -1.06 0.14 -26.05
N GLY A 70 0.15 -0.40 -25.89
CA GLY A 70 1.40 0.30 -26.16
C GLY A 70 2.42 -0.64 -26.80
N ARG A 71 3.41 -0.07 -27.51
CA ARG A 71 4.54 -0.85 -28.03
C ARG A 71 5.54 -1.13 -26.89
N PRO A 72 6.16 -2.33 -26.86
CA PRO A 72 7.26 -2.60 -25.93
C PRO A 72 8.40 -1.61 -26.20
N GLU A 73 8.98 -1.05 -25.13
CA GLU A 73 10.26 -0.33 -25.24
C GLU A 73 11.34 -1.34 -25.73
N THR A 74 12.16 -0.92 -26.67
CA THR A 74 13.33 -1.70 -27.12
C THR A 74 14.19 -2.03 -25.89
N ALA A 75 14.46 -3.32 -25.71
CA ALA A 75 15.23 -3.81 -24.57
C ALA A 75 16.63 -3.15 -24.59
N THR A 76 16.95 -2.38 -23.57
CA THR A 76 18.32 -2.00 -23.26
C THR A 76 19.13 -3.28 -23.02
N THR A 77 20.33 -3.35 -23.58
CA THR A 77 21.27 -4.48 -23.37
C THR A 77 21.46 -4.71 -21.87
N MET A 78 20.99 -5.86 -21.43
CA MET A 78 21.05 -6.25 -20.02
C MET A 78 22.47 -6.67 -19.68
N THR A 79 23.15 -5.96 -18.76
CA THR A 79 24.52 -6.27 -18.31
C THR A 79 24.58 -7.36 -17.24
N GLN A 80 23.46 -7.69 -16.59
CA GLN A 80 23.35 -8.71 -15.56
C GLN A 80 22.20 -9.65 -15.89
N SER A 81 22.34 -10.94 -15.60
CA SER A 81 21.25 -11.91 -15.77
C SER A 81 20.21 -11.79 -14.65
N PHE A 82 18.96 -12.21 -14.96
CA PHE A 82 17.88 -12.28 -13.96
C PHE A 82 18.27 -13.12 -12.74
N ARG A 83 18.93 -14.27 -12.95
CA ARG A 83 19.34 -15.18 -11.89
C ARG A 83 20.36 -14.56 -10.96
N GLU A 84 21.33 -13.82 -11.50
CA GLU A 84 22.34 -13.10 -10.75
C GLU A 84 21.71 -12.01 -9.89
N ALA A 85 20.81 -11.20 -10.46
CA ALA A 85 20.11 -10.14 -9.75
C ALA A 85 19.27 -10.69 -8.57
N MET A 86 18.58 -11.81 -8.78
CA MET A 86 17.78 -12.47 -7.73
C MET A 86 18.67 -13.06 -6.63
N HIS A 87 19.79 -13.68 -7.01
CA HIS A 87 20.73 -14.25 -6.05
C HIS A 87 21.43 -13.16 -5.21
N GLU A 88 21.81 -12.06 -5.85
CA GLU A 88 22.38 -10.88 -5.20
C GLU A 88 21.39 -10.30 -4.17
N ALA A 89 20.14 -10.08 -4.59
CA ALA A 89 19.09 -9.54 -3.72
C ALA A 89 18.77 -10.50 -2.55
N ALA A 90 18.65 -11.80 -2.79
CA ALA A 90 18.33 -12.79 -1.76
C ALA A 90 19.42 -12.89 -0.66
N ARG A 91 20.66 -12.51 -0.95
CA ARG A 91 21.76 -12.46 0.02
C ARG A 91 21.95 -11.08 0.66
N HIS A 92 21.31 -10.07 0.13
CA HIS A 92 21.47 -8.70 0.63
C HIS A 92 20.60 -8.48 1.86
N ARG A 93 21.23 -8.27 3.02
CA ARG A 93 20.53 -8.09 4.31
C ARG A 93 19.47 -6.99 4.25
N GLY A 94 19.79 -5.85 3.62
CA GLY A 94 18.83 -4.74 3.48
C GLY A 94 17.59 -5.12 2.68
N PHE A 95 17.73 -5.97 1.65
CA PHE A 95 16.60 -6.47 0.86
C PHE A 95 15.70 -7.40 1.68
N LEU A 96 16.26 -8.28 2.48
CA LEU A 96 15.49 -9.16 3.35
C LEU A 96 14.73 -8.38 4.41
N LEU A 97 15.38 -7.39 5.05
CA LEU A 97 14.71 -6.51 6.01
C LEU A 97 13.59 -5.69 5.36
N LEU A 98 13.83 -5.19 4.14
CA LEU A 98 12.81 -4.45 3.37
C LEU A 98 11.60 -5.33 3.03
N ASN A 99 11.82 -6.58 2.61
CA ASN A 99 10.75 -7.56 2.35
C ASN A 99 9.93 -7.83 3.61
N THR A 100 10.59 -8.06 4.75
CA THR A 100 9.93 -8.31 6.04
C THR A 100 9.11 -7.09 6.49
N GLY A 101 9.64 -5.89 6.31
CA GLY A 101 8.90 -4.66 6.63
C GLY A 101 7.73 -4.42 5.70
N PHE A 102 7.89 -4.70 4.41
CA PHE A 102 6.80 -4.51 3.45
C PHE A 102 5.71 -5.58 3.56
N PHE A 103 6.02 -6.76 4.10
CA PHE A 103 5.03 -7.73 4.58
C PHE A 103 4.07 -7.09 5.60
N VAL A 104 4.61 -6.34 6.58
CA VAL A 104 3.78 -5.64 7.58
C VAL A 104 2.89 -4.58 6.93
N CYS A 105 3.38 -3.91 5.85
CA CYS A 105 2.52 -3.01 5.07
C CYS A 105 1.28 -3.74 4.55
N GLY A 106 1.48 -4.89 3.92
CA GLY A 106 0.38 -5.73 3.41
C GLY A 106 -0.60 -6.13 4.50
N PHE A 107 -0.09 -6.58 5.63
CA PHE A 107 -0.90 -6.95 6.79
C PHE A 107 -1.81 -5.79 7.22
N HIS A 108 -1.25 -4.60 7.46
CA HIS A 108 -2.02 -3.42 7.87
C HIS A 108 -3.06 -3.01 6.83
N VAL A 109 -2.66 -2.96 5.56
CA VAL A 109 -3.53 -2.48 4.48
C VAL A 109 -4.76 -3.37 4.34
N LEU A 110 -4.57 -4.68 4.30
CA LEU A 110 -5.70 -5.60 4.10
C LEU A 110 -6.47 -5.87 5.40
N PHE A 111 -5.82 -5.92 6.55
CA PHE A 111 -6.53 -5.98 7.83
C PHE A 111 -7.46 -4.80 8.01
N ILE A 112 -6.95 -3.57 7.90
CA ILE A 112 -7.74 -2.35 8.07
C ILE A 112 -8.78 -2.22 6.96
N GLY A 113 -8.38 -2.44 5.70
CA GLY A 113 -9.29 -2.35 4.55
C GLY A 113 -10.48 -3.29 4.64
N THR A 114 -10.29 -4.47 5.22
CA THR A 114 -11.34 -5.50 5.35
C THR A 114 -12.16 -5.31 6.63
N HIS A 115 -11.50 -5.04 7.76
CA HIS A 115 -12.14 -5.13 9.07
C HIS A 115 -12.45 -3.79 9.73
N LEU A 116 -11.96 -2.64 9.23
CA LEU A 116 -12.25 -1.34 9.82
C LEU A 116 -13.76 -1.04 9.88
N PRO A 117 -14.54 -1.19 8.78
CA PRO A 117 -15.98 -0.91 8.85
C PRO A 117 -16.70 -1.81 9.85
N ALA A 118 -16.40 -3.12 9.84
CA ALA A 118 -17.01 -4.07 10.78
C ALA A 118 -16.60 -3.77 12.23
N SER A 119 -15.33 -3.44 12.48
CA SER A 119 -14.83 -3.06 13.81
C SER A 119 -15.48 -1.77 14.35
N ILE A 120 -15.81 -0.84 13.48
CA ILE A 120 -16.53 0.40 13.85
C ILE A 120 -17.97 0.08 14.26
N VAL A 121 -18.64 -0.82 13.54
CA VAL A 121 -19.99 -1.29 13.88
C VAL A 121 -19.99 -2.07 15.20
N ASP A 122 -19.00 -2.96 15.41
CA ASP A 122 -18.81 -3.72 16.64
C ASP A 122 -18.60 -2.82 17.87
N ARG A 123 -18.03 -1.62 17.67
CA ARG A 123 -17.86 -0.58 18.69
C ARG A 123 -19.11 0.31 18.87
N GLY A 124 -20.24 -0.02 18.26
CA GLY A 124 -21.54 0.63 18.43
C GLY A 124 -21.80 1.84 17.52
N LEU A 125 -20.98 2.07 16.50
CA LEU A 125 -21.20 3.13 15.50
C LEU A 125 -21.94 2.60 14.27
N SER A 126 -22.47 3.49 13.44
CA SER A 126 -23.16 3.10 12.21
C SER A 126 -22.21 2.62 11.11
N ALA A 127 -22.71 1.79 10.21
CA ALA A 127 -21.98 1.32 9.05
C ALA A 127 -21.50 2.47 8.13
N ASP A 128 -22.27 3.57 8.05
CA ASP A 128 -21.91 4.78 7.33
C ASP A 128 -20.62 5.40 7.87
N VAL A 129 -20.46 5.46 9.21
CA VAL A 129 -19.21 5.97 9.82
C VAL A 129 -18.04 5.09 9.39
N GLY A 130 -18.23 3.77 9.36
CA GLY A 130 -17.22 2.82 8.86
C GLY A 130 -16.84 3.06 7.40
N ALA A 131 -17.85 3.25 6.56
CA ALA A 131 -17.64 3.55 5.13
C ALA A 131 -16.92 4.88 4.92
N TRP A 132 -17.32 5.94 5.62
CA TRP A 132 -16.68 7.25 5.53
C TRP A 132 -15.26 7.25 6.11
N ALA A 133 -15.00 6.53 7.20
CA ALA A 133 -13.65 6.38 7.75
C ALA A 133 -12.72 5.72 6.70
N LEU A 134 -13.16 4.64 6.06
CA LEU A 134 -12.37 3.95 5.02
C LEU A 134 -12.24 4.81 3.74
N ALA A 135 -13.26 5.56 3.36
CA ALA A 135 -13.19 6.51 2.26
C ALA A 135 -12.16 7.61 2.54
N THR A 136 -12.14 8.12 3.77
CA THR A 136 -11.17 9.13 4.22
C THR A 136 -9.73 8.62 4.12
N VAL A 137 -9.49 7.32 4.42
CA VAL A 137 -8.17 6.69 4.14
C VAL A 137 -7.78 6.89 2.67
N GLY A 138 -8.69 6.61 1.73
CA GLY A 138 -8.43 6.79 0.30
C GLY A 138 -8.09 8.23 -0.08
N LEU A 139 -8.85 9.19 0.43
CA LEU A 139 -8.65 10.61 0.14
C LEU A 139 -7.28 11.11 0.65
N PHE A 140 -6.96 10.84 1.91
CA PHE A 140 -5.70 11.29 2.51
C PHE A 140 -4.48 10.53 1.97
N ASN A 141 -4.67 9.31 1.45
CA ASN A 141 -3.60 8.56 0.79
C ASN A 141 -3.07 9.26 -0.47
N VAL A 142 -3.89 10.03 -1.18
CA VAL A 142 -3.41 10.87 -2.30
C VAL A 142 -2.31 11.82 -1.82
N ILE A 143 -2.60 12.54 -0.74
CA ILE A 143 -1.68 13.54 -0.16
C ILE A 143 -0.45 12.82 0.41
N GLY A 144 -0.66 11.78 1.20
CA GLY A 144 0.40 11.03 1.87
C GLY A 144 1.41 10.43 0.89
N SER A 145 0.94 9.75 -0.14
CA SER A 145 1.81 9.13 -1.15
C SER A 145 2.61 10.16 -1.94
N PHE A 146 2.00 11.30 -2.28
CA PHE A 146 2.68 12.40 -2.96
C PHE A 146 3.78 13.02 -2.09
N VAL A 147 3.45 13.34 -0.85
CA VAL A 147 4.41 13.91 0.12
C VAL A 147 5.55 12.93 0.40
N ALA A 148 5.24 11.64 0.59
CA ALA A 148 6.25 10.60 0.83
C ALA A 148 7.20 10.44 -0.37
N GLY A 149 6.70 10.56 -1.61
CA GLY A 149 7.53 10.57 -2.81
C GLY A 149 8.54 11.71 -2.78
N ILE A 150 8.07 12.95 -2.55
CA ILE A 150 8.96 14.15 -2.47
C ILE A 150 9.97 14.01 -1.33
N LEU A 151 9.53 13.55 -0.16
CA LEU A 151 10.44 13.34 0.98
C LEU A 151 11.48 12.26 0.68
N GLY A 152 11.07 11.18 -0.01
CA GLY A 152 11.95 10.09 -0.43
C GLY A 152 13.07 10.54 -1.37
N ASP A 153 12.85 11.58 -2.18
CA ASP A 153 13.87 12.15 -3.05
C ASP A 153 14.90 13.00 -2.27
N ARG A 154 14.50 13.59 -1.14
CA ARG A 154 15.31 14.56 -0.39
C ARG A 154 15.99 13.97 0.85
N PHE A 155 15.38 12.97 1.47
CA PHE A 155 15.81 12.43 2.75
C PHE A 155 16.11 10.93 2.67
N SER A 156 16.71 10.39 3.74
CA SER A 156 16.98 8.96 3.91
C SER A 156 15.67 8.15 3.86
N LYS A 157 15.56 7.26 2.90
CA LYS A 157 14.38 6.45 2.63
C LYS A 157 14.06 5.51 3.79
N LYS A 158 15.10 4.90 4.40
CA LYS A 158 14.93 4.05 5.58
C LYS A 158 14.35 4.80 6.78
N ARG A 159 14.80 6.07 7.01
CA ARG A 159 14.25 6.89 8.09
C ARG A 159 12.80 7.24 7.86
N ILE A 160 12.44 7.56 6.60
CA ILE A 160 11.06 7.81 6.23
C ILE A 160 10.22 6.55 6.47
N LEU A 161 10.68 5.36 6.05
CA LEU A 161 9.97 4.11 6.30
C LEU A 161 9.81 3.85 7.80
N CYS A 162 10.85 4.05 8.62
CA CYS A 162 10.73 3.95 10.09
C CYS A 162 9.62 4.87 10.64
N LEU A 163 9.61 6.14 10.22
CA LEU A 163 8.62 7.11 10.67
C LEU A 163 7.20 6.76 10.19
N LEU A 164 7.05 6.29 8.97
CA LEU A 164 5.77 5.86 8.42
C LEU A 164 5.18 4.67 9.22
N TYR A 165 5.99 3.65 9.53
CA TYR A 165 5.53 2.50 10.30
C TYR A 165 5.27 2.84 11.77
N LEU A 166 6.11 3.66 12.37
CA LEU A 166 5.87 4.15 13.72
C LEU A 166 4.60 5.02 13.80
N GLY A 167 4.41 5.90 12.83
CA GLY A 167 3.20 6.70 12.71
C GLY A 167 1.94 5.84 12.58
N ARG A 168 2.00 4.75 11.79
CA ARG A 168 0.89 3.78 11.72
C ARG A 168 0.62 3.12 13.07
N ALA A 169 1.66 2.67 13.78
CA ALA A 169 1.49 2.07 15.10
C ALA A 169 0.82 3.05 16.08
N ILE A 170 1.24 4.32 16.09
CA ILE A 170 0.65 5.37 16.91
C ILE A 170 -0.81 5.64 16.50
N SER A 171 -1.10 5.74 15.20
CA SER A 171 -2.46 5.96 14.70
C SER A 171 -3.40 4.81 15.07
N ILE A 172 -2.94 3.54 14.93
CA ILE A 172 -3.72 2.36 15.31
C ILE A 172 -3.92 2.32 16.82
N ALA A 173 -2.89 2.55 17.62
CA ALA A 173 -3.01 2.60 19.09
C ALA A 173 -4.00 3.69 19.53
N GLY A 174 -3.93 4.89 18.92
CA GLY A 174 -4.90 5.97 19.15
C GLY A 174 -6.33 5.53 18.84
N PHE A 175 -6.56 4.86 17.71
CA PHE A 175 -7.90 4.35 17.34
C PHE A 175 -8.46 3.36 18.37
N VAL A 176 -7.62 2.49 18.91
CA VAL A 176 -8.06 1.49 19.92
C VAL A 176 -8.33 2.14 21.27
N MET A 177 -7.46 3.08 21.69
CA MET A 177 -7.50 3.66 23.03
C MET A 177 -8.51 4.81 23.20
N LEU A 178 -8.82 5.51 22.12
CA LEU A 178 -9.76 6.64 22.15
C LEU A 178 -11.22 6.14 22.16
N PRO A 179 -12.16 6.93 22.71
CA PRO A 179 -13.58 6.61 22.67
C PRO A 179 -14.06 6.38 21.23
N ALA A 180 -14.99 5.45 21.07
CA ALA A 180 -15.63 5.18 19.79
C ALA A 180 -16.60 6.31 19.45
N THR A 181 -16.13 7.29 18.70
CA THR A 181 -16.94 8.39 18.16
C THR A 181 -16.73 8.53 16.65
N PRO A 182 -17.70 9.10 15.92
CA PRO A 182 -17.54 9.35 14.48
C PRO A 182 -16.29 10.17 14.16
N GLU A 183 -16.00 11.19 14.97
CA GLU A 183 -14.85 12.08 14.79
C GLU A 183 -13.53 11.31 14.92
N ASN A 184 -13.41 10.45 15.94
CA ASN A 184 -12.21 9.64 16.14
C ASN A 184 -12.03 8.60 15.04
N ALA A 185 -13.11 8.02 14.51
CA ALA A 185 -13.07 7.12 13.37
C ALA A 185 -12.60 7.83 12.08
N ILE A 186 -13.10 9.03 11.81
CA ILE A 186 -12.68 9.84 10.66
C ILE A 186 -11.23 10.35 10.85
N LEU A 187 -10.85 10.77 12.07
CA LEU A 187 -9.47 11.16 12.38
C LEU A 187 -8.49 9.99 12.15
N PHE A 188 -8.86 8.78 12.57
CA PHE A 188 -8.09 7.57 12.25
C PHE A 188 -7.98 7.38 10.74
N GLY A 189 -9.09 7.50 10.00
CA GLY A 189 -9.09 7.42 8.55
C GLY A 189 -8.14 8.43 7.89
N ALA A 190 -8.14 9.67 8.36
CA ALA A 190 -7.27 10.72 7.85
C ALA A 190 -5.79 10.46 8.16
N THR A 191 -5.45 10.17 9.43
CA THR A 191 -4.07 9.91 9.86
C THR A 191 -3.52 8.64 9.22
N MET A 192 -4.30 7.56 9.21
CA MET A 192 -3.90 6.31 8.56
C MET A 192 -3.79 6.48 7.05
N GLY A 193 -4.67 7.27 6.43
CA GLY A 193 -4.62 7.58 5.00
C GLY A 193 -3.32 8.26 4.59
N LEU A 194 -2.86 9.26 5.32
CA LEU A 194 -1.56 9.91 5.08
C LEU A 194 -0.40 8.91 5.08
N LEU A 195 -0.52 7.82 5.83
CA LEU A 195 0.52 6.81 6.00
C LEU A 195 0.27 5.56 5.13
N TRP A 196 -0.90 5.45 4.46
CA TRP A 196 -1.43 4.22 3.86
C TRP A 196 -0.49 3.56 2.87
N LEU A 197 -0.41 4.08 1.65
CA LEU A 197 0.51 3.59 0.62
C LEU A 197 1.75 4.47 0.45
N SER A 198 1.99 5.39 1.38
CA SER A 198 3.18 6.26 1.40
C SER A 198 4.49 5.49 1.45
N THR A 199 4.45 4.24 1.90
CA THR A 199 5.60 3.33 1.88
C THR A 199 5.96 2.85 0.47
N VAL A 200 5.01 2.81 -0.48
CA VAL A 200 5.23 2.27 -1.84
C VAL A 200 6.28 3.06 -2.64
N PRO A 201 6.14 4.39 -2.83
CA PRO A 201 7.13 5.17 -3.57
C PRO A 201 8.51 5.13 -2.89
N VAL A 202 8.56 5.20 -1.56
CA VAL A 202 9.82 5.20 -0.81
C VAL A 202 10.52 3.84 -0.91
N THR A 203 9.77 2.73 -0.79
CA THR A 203 10.31 1.37 -0.93
C THR A 203 10.83 1.11 -2.33
N SER A 204 10.07 1.48 -3.37
CA SER A 204 10.51 1.31 -4.76
C SER A 204 11.76 2.14 -5.08
N ALA A 205 11.84 3.37 -4.55
CA ALA A 205 13.02 4.22 -4.69
C ALA A 205 14.24 3.65 -3.93
N LEU A 206 14.03 3.03 -2.78
CA LEU A 206 15.11 2.38 -2.02
C LEU A 206 15.66 1.15 -2.76
N VAL A 207 14.79 0.33 -3.36
CA VAL A 207 15.21 -0.80 -4.21
C VAL A 207 16.02 -0.29 -5.41
N ALA A 208 15.54 0.76 -6.08
CA ALA A 208 16.26 1.37 -7.21
C ALA A 208 17.61 1.96 -6.80
N GLN A 209 17.71 2.54 -5.60
CA GLN A 209 18.94 3.12 -5.08
C GLN A 209 20.00 2.05 -4.77
N ILE A 210 19.61 0.95 -4.15
CA ILE A 210 20.54 -0.14 -3.74
C ILE A 210 20.96 -0.97 -4.96
N PHE A 211 19.99 -1.43 -5.77
CA PHE A 211 20.22 -2.42 -6.84
C PHE A 211 20.34 -1.81 -8.24
N GLY A 212 20.06 -0.51 -8.39
CA GLY A 212 20.01 0.17 -9.68
C GLY A 212 18.67 -0.02 -10.40
N PRO A 213 18.45 0.71 -11.52
CA PRO A 213 17.17 0.73 -12.22
C PRO A 213 16.89 -0.51 -13.07
N GLN A 214 17.92 -1.28 -13.45
CA GLN A 214 17.83 -2.37 -14.40
C GLN A 214 16.83 -3.47 -13.99
N TYR A 215 16.88 -3.93 -12.74
CA TYR A 215 15.98 -4.96 -12.19
C TYR A 215 15.01 -4.42 -11.13
N MET A 216 14.88 -3.10 -11.01
CA MET A 216 14.03 -2.47 -10.01
C MET A 216 12.60 -3.03 -10.03
N ALA A 217 11.98 -3.14 -11.21
CA ALA A 217 10.62 -3.63 -11.33
C ALA A 217 10.46 -5.08 -10.86
N THR A 218 11.43 -5.93 -11.19
CA THR A 218 11.44 -7.35 -10.78
C THR A 218 11.66 -7.49 -9.28
N LEU A 219 12.68 -6.82 -8.73
CA LEU A 219 13.00 -6.89 -7.31
C LEU A 219 11.87 -6.26 -6.47
N PHE A 220 11.30 -5.15 -6.93
CA PHE A 220 10.12 -4.59 -6.28
C PHE A 220 8.90 -5.53 -6.39
N GLY A 221 8.78 -6.31 -7.46
CA GLY A 221 7.78 -7.37 -7.59
C GLY A 221 7.90 -8.44 -6.50
N VAL A 222 9.13 -8.84 -6.13
CA VAL A 222 9.39 -9.76 -5.01
C VAL A 222 8.99 -9.12 -3.67
N VAL A 223 9.38 -7.86 -3.47
CA VAL A 223 8.97 -7.09 -2.27
C VAL A 223 7.44 -7.00 -2.20
N PHE A 224 6.79 -6.76 -3.34
CA PHE A 224 5.34 -6.70 -3.41
C PHE A 224 4.68 -8.07 -3.19
N PHE A 225 5.33 -9.16 -3.54
CA PHE A 225 4.84 -10.51 -3.23
C PHE A 225 4.83 -10.75 -1.72
N SER A 226 5.85 -10.30 -0.98
CA SER A 226 5.84 -10.37 0.50
C SER A 226 4.68 -9.56 1.10
N HIS A 227 4.35 -8.40 0.51
CA HIS A 227 3.18 -7.62 0.87
C HIS A 227 1.88 -8.43 0.69
N GLN A 228 1.75 -9.18 -0.40
CA GLN A 228 0.54 -9.99 -0.65
C GLN A 228 0.39 -11.13 0.37
N ILE A 229 1.49 -11.73 0.82
CA ILE A 229 1.47 -12.71 1.91
C ILE A 229 0.99 -12.04 3.22
N GLY A 230 1.53 -10.86 3.53
CA GLY A 230 1.07 -10.05 4.66
C GLY A 230 -0.41 -9.67 4.56
N ALA A 231 -0.86 -9.28 3.38
CA ALA A 231 -2.23 -8.93 3.05
C ALA A 231 -3.20 -10.10 3.33
N PHE A 232 -2.87 -11.28 2.84
CA PHE A 232 -3.63 -12.50 3.10
C PHE A 232 -3.73 -12.77 4.61
N LEU A 233 -2.59 -12.74 5.32
CA LEU A 233 -2.56 -13.01 6.76
C LEU A 233 -3.30 -11.93 7.56
N GLY A 234 -3.22 -10.67 7.16
CA GLY A 234 -3.94 -9.57 7.83
C GLY A 234 -5.46 -9.72 7.73
N SER A 235 -5.96 -9.99 6.53
CA SER A 235 -7.38 -10.22 6.31
C SER A 235 -7.88 -11.48 7.02
N TRP A 236 -7.15 -12.59 6.87
CA TRP A 236 -7.52 -13.88 7.48
C TRP A 236 -7.44 -13.84 9.02
N ALA A 237 -6.34 -13.31 9.59
CA ALA A 237 -6.13 -13.28 11.02
C ALA A 237 -7.15 -12.37 11.72
N GLY A 238 -7.53 -11.24 11.10
CA GLY A 238 -8.56 -10.36 11.64
C GLY A 238 -9.89 -11.08 11.84
N GLY A 239 -10.37 -11.81 10.82
CA GLY A 239 -11.59 -12.61 10.93
C GLY A 239 -11.44 -13.77 11.92
N ARG A 240 -10.34 -14.53 11.83
CA ARG A 240 -10.10 -15.68 12.71
C ARG A 240 -10.01 -15.30 14.18
N LEU A 241 -9.35 -14.20 14.51
CA LEU A 241 -9.27 -13.71 15.88
C LEU A 241 -10.62 -13.22 16.39
N PHE A 242 -11.40 -12.57 15.54
CA PHE A 242 -12.77 -12.18 15.89
C PHE A 242 -13.65 -13.40 16.16
N ASP A 243 -13.61 -14.44 15.34
CA ASP A 243 -14.37 -15.69 15.53
C ASP A 243 -14.01 -16.38 16.86
N LEU A 244 -12.76 -16.25 17.32
CA LEU A 244 -12.29 -16.89 18.54
C LEU A 244 -12.54 -16.05 19.80
N THR A 245 -12.51 -14.73 19.71
CA THR A 245 -12.52 -13.83 20.88
C THR A 245 -13.78 -12.98 20.99
N GLY A 246 -14.56 -12.86 19.91
CA GLY A 246 -15.70 -11.96 19.81
C GLY A 246 -15.31 -10.49 19.73
N SER A 247 -14.02 -10.17 19.49
CA SER A 247 -13.53 -8.77 19.43
C SER A 247 -12.38 -8.64 18.43
N TYR A 248 -12.25 -7.43 17.83
CA TYR A 248 -11.10 -7.07 16.99
C TYR A 248 -9.89 -6.58 17.79
N ASP A 249 -9.98 -6.38 19.10
CA ASP A 249 -8.92 -5.75 19.92
C ASP A 249 -7.57 -6.44 19.81
N THR A 250 -7.58 -7.80 19.87
CA THR A 250 -6.34 -8.58 19.71
C THR A 250 -5.67 -8.32 18.36
N ALA A 251 -6.44 -8.26 17.27
CA ALA A 251 -5.92 -8.01 15.93
C ALA A 251 -5.37 -6.58 15.79
N TRP A 252 -6.02 -5.61 16.41
CA TRP A 252 -5.55 -4.22 16.46
C TRP A 252 -4.23 -4.11 17.21
N TRP A 253 -4.09 -4.72 18.38
CA TRP A 253 -2.83 -4.70 19.14
C TRP A 253 -1.68 -5.45 18.47
N ILE A 254 -1.97 -6.56 17.77
CA ILE A 254 -0.99 -7.22 16.89
C ILE A 254 -0.54 -6.25 15.79
N SER A 255 -1.45 -5.49 15.20
CA SER A 255 -1.11 -4.49 14.18
C SER A 255 -0.20 -3.39 14.76
N VAL A 256 -0.44 -2.92 15.98
CA VAL A 256 0.45 -1.97 16.67
C VAL A 256 1.85 -2.57 16.82
N ALA A 257 1.94 -3.80 17.34
CA ALA A 257 3.23 -4.47 17.56
C ALA A 257 3.99 -4.67 16.23
N LEU A 258 3.30 -5.08 15.16
CA LEU A 258 3.87 -5.22 13.82
C LEU A 258 4.36 -3.88 13.27
N GLY A 259 3.64 -2.78 13.51
CA GLY A 259 4.07 -1.44 13.09
C GLY A 259 5.36 -1.00 13.77
N VAL A 260 5.47 -1.21 15.09
CA VAL A 260 6.72 -0.97 15.85
C VAL A 260 7.85 -1.87 15.36
N PHE A 261 7.58 -3.16 15.18
CA PHE A 261 8.55 -4.11 14.62
C PHE A 261 9.06 -3.66 13.25
N ALA A 262 8.16 -3.26 12.34
CA ALA A 262 8.56 -2.79 11.02
C ALA A 262 9.41 -1.51 11.09
N ALA A 263 9.09 -0.57 11.98
CA ALA A 263 9.91 0.61 12.19
C ALA A 263 11.34 0.24 12.64
N ILE A 264 11.48 -0.71 13.56
CA ILE A 264 12.79 -1.16 14.08
C ILE A 264 13.60 -1.84 12.97
N ILE A 265 13.02 -2.75 12.19
CA ILE A 265 13.77 -3.51 11.19
C ILE A 265 14.18 -2.69 9.97
N HIS A 266 13.54 -1.56 9.68
CA HIS A 266 13.98 -0.67 8.62
C HIS A 266 15.21 0.15 9.00
N TYR A 267 15.44 0.40 10.29
CA TYR A 267 16.53 1.25 10.76
C TYR A 267 17.94 0.77 10.35
N PRO A 268 18.31 -0.52 10.45
CA PRO A 268 19.63 -1.03 10.08
C PRO A 268 19.85 -1.20 8.57
N ILE A 269 18.89 -0.86 7.70
CA ILE A 269 19.08 -0.98 6.24
C ILE A 269 20.19 -0.04 5.79
N ASP A 270 21.16 -0.56 5.04
CA ASP A 270 22.15 0.24 4.34
C ASP A 270 21.57 0.71 2.99
N GLU A 271 21.54 2.02 2.78
CA GLU A 271 20.97 2.64 1.58
C GLU A 271 22.01 2.84 0.47
N ARG A 272 23.29 2.48 0.70
CA ARG A 272 24.33 2.67 -0.30
C ARG A 272 24.11 1.77 -1.50
N PRO A 273 24.36 2.28 -2.72
CA PRO A 273 24.33 1.47 -3.91
C PRO A 273 25.32 0.29 -3.80
N LEU A 274 24.93 -0.85 -4.35
CA LEU A 274 25.83 -2.01 -4.45
C LEU A 274 26.97 -1.70 -5.42
N GLU A 275 28.20 -1.83 -4.92
CA GLU A 275 29.39 -1.76 -5.74
C GLU A 275 29.51 -3.03 -6.59
N ARG A 276 29.38 -2.89 -7.90
CA ARG A 276 29.61 -3.97 -8.87
C ARG A 276 30.94 -3.75 -9.58
N PRO A 277 31.73 -4.81 -9.79
CA PRO A 277 32.93 -4.71 -10.64
C PRO A 277 32.52 -4.20 -12.02
N ALA A 278 33.31 -3.28 -12.58
CA ALA A 278 33.13 -2.88 -13.96
C ALA A 278 33.16 -4.10 -14.87
N PRO A 279 32.28 -4.20 -15.91
CA PRO A 279 32.38 -5.26 -16.87
C PRO A 279 33.77 -5.26 -17.50
N ALA A 280 34.44 -6.43 -17.52
CA ALA A 280 35.75 -6.62 -18.12
C ALA A 280 35.72 -6.44 -19.65
#